data_7456c80d479e7667d13d28708c00ad9f
#
_entry.id   7456c80d479e7667d13d28708c00ad9f
#
_cell.length_a   1.000
_cell.length_b   1.000
_cell.length_c   1.000
_cell.angle_alpha   90.00
_cell.angle_beta   90.00
_cell.angle_gamma   90.00
#
_symmetry.space_group_name_H-M   'P 1'
#
loop_
_entity.id
_entity.type
_entity.pdbx_description
1 polymer ?
#
loop_
_entity_poly.entity_id
_entity_poly.type
_entity_poly.pdbx_seq_one_letter_code
_entity_poly.pdbx_strand_id
1 'polypeptide(L)'
;SLVPRHRPFRRVSAPVPATTAATVIFGEALVDDFTTEQVAGGAPFNVARHLAAFMAPQLMLTRIGQDKAGQAVRAEFERFAMSEAGLQLDALEETGRVLVERGARGGHRFTILPNQAYDFIDREAASEAVARVEPGIFYFGTLAQRHEHSRATLMALLRSTPALRYLDLNLRDGQVDERIVTRSLQEAGIAKVNEEELQALFGWYFQIKPD
;
A
#
# COMPACT_ATOMS: atom_id res chain seq x y z
N SER A 1 21.87 -28.98 41.04
CA SER A 1 21.12 -28.78 39.79
C SER A 1 19.98 -27.79 40.06
N LEU A 2 20.24 -26.53 39.74
CA LEU A 2 19.29 -25.42 39.88
C LEU A 2 18.61 -25.21 38.52
N VAL A 3 17.36 -25.64 38.41
CA VAL A 3 16.49 -25.32 37.27
C VAL A 3 15.92 -23.90 37.46
N PRO A 4 16.11 -22.98 36.52
CA PRO A 4 15.49 -21.64 36.63
C PRO A 4 13.97 -21.76 36.49
N ARG A 5 13.25 -21.32 37.52
CA ARG A 5 11.78 -21.20 37.46
C ARG A 5 11.41 -20.06 36.47
N HIS A 6 10.81 -20.43 35.33
CA HIS A 6 10.18 -19.47 34.44
C HIS A 6 9.07 -18.73 35.21
N ARG A 7 9.24 -17.40 35.35
CA ARG A 7 8.13 -16.52 35.78
C ARG A 7 7.10 -16.46 34.63
N PRO A 8 5.82 -16.69 34.90
CA PRO A 8 4.80 -16.54 33.87
C PRO A 8 4.73 -15.05 33.45
N PHE A 9 4.70 -14.83 32.16
CA PHE A 9 4.45 -13.50 31.58
C PHE A 9 3.13 -12.97 32.16
N ARG A 10 3.19 -11.88 32.94
CA ARG A 10 2.02 -11.15 33.39
C ARG A 10 1.38 -10.54 32.16
N ARG A 11 0.21 -11.01 31.75
CA ARG A 11 -0.63 -10.29 30.79
C ARG A 11 -0.95 -8.92 31.42
N VAL A 12 -0.39 -7.89 30.85
CA VAL A 12 -0.80 -6.51 31.11
C VAL A 12 -2.10 -6.32 30.31
N SER A 13 -3.23 -6.60 30.93
CA SER A 13 -4.55 -6.25 30.43
C SER A 13 -4.89 -4.82 30.85
N ALA A 14 -4.16 -3.85 30.32
CA ALA A 14 -4.73 -2.52 30.18
C ALA A 14 -5.61 -2.54 28.94
N PRO A 15 -6.89 -2.10 28.99
CA PRO A 15 -7.64 -1.90 27.77
C PRO A 15 -6.88 -0.88 26.94
N VAL A 16 -6.40 -1.31 25.78
CA VAL A 16 -5.93 -0.37 24.74
C VAL A 16 -7.16 0.50 24.45
N PRO A 17 -7.12 1.82 24.68
CA PRO A 17 -8.23 2.68 24.32
C PRO A 17 -8.53 2.40 22.85
N ALA A 18 -9.80 2.09 22.53
CA ALA A 18 -10.24 1.96 21.15
C ALA A 18 -9.98 3.31 20.49
N THR A 19 -8.86 3.44 19.79
CA THR A 19 -8.58 4.64 19.01
C THR A 19 -9.58 4.63 17.87
N THR A 20 -10.45 5.62 17.81
CA THR A 20 -11.34 5.88 16.67
C THR A 20 -10.54 6.34 15.44
N ALA A 21 -9.25 6.56 15.61
CA ALA A 21 -8.35 7.00 14.57
C ALA A 21 -8.19 5.94 13.48
N ALA A 22 -8.42 6.34 12.24
CA ALA A 22 -8.36 5.47 11.08
C ALA A 22 -6.92 5.32 10.56
N THR A 23 -6.63 4.18 9.94
CA THR A 23 -5.48 4.06 9.04
C THR A 23 -5.90 4.51 7.65
N VAL A 24 -5.33 5.62 7.18
CA VAL A 24 -5.45 6.05 5.79
C VAL A 24 -4.40 5.28 4.97
N ILE A 25 -4.84 4.62 3.91
CA ILE A 25 -3.99 3.81 3.04
C ILE A 25 -4.01 4.42 1.64
N PHE A 26 -2.84 4.79 1.12
CA PHE A 26 -2.70 5.37 -0.21
C PHE A 26 -1.91 4.43 -1.11
N GLY A 27 -2.47 4.10 -2.28
CA GLY A 27 -1.74 3.35 -3.29
C GLY A 27 -2.61 2.55 -4.24
N GLU A 28 -2.00 1.56 -4.86
CA GLU A 28 -2.62 0.74 -5.87
C GLU A 28 -3.64 -0.25 -5.32
N ALA A 29 -4.77 -0.36 -6.02
CA ALA A 29 -5.62 -1.53 -6.09
C ALA A 29 -5.59 -2.03 -7.53
N LEU A 30 -5.27 -3.28 -7.73
CA LEU A 30 -5.01 -3.86 -9.04
C LEU A 30 -5.50 -5.31 -9.12
N VAL A 31 -5.38 -5.92 -10.28
CA VAL A 31 -5.57 -7.35 -10.43
C VAL A 31 -4.30 -8.03 -10.93
N ASP A 32 -3.97 -9.17 -10.33
CA ASP A 32 -2.99 -10.11 -10.86
C ASP A 32 -3.72 -11.00 -11.90
N ASP A 33 -3.30 -10.87 -13.17
CA ASP A 33 -3.91 -11.55 -14.30
C ASP A 33 -3.09 -12.79 -14.69
N PHE A 34 -3.59 -13.95 -14.27
CA PHE A 34 -2.98 -15.27 -14.51
C PHE A 34 -3.45 -15.91 -15.82
N THR A 35 -4.01 -15.15 -16.75
CA THR A 35 -4.58 -15.65 -18.02
C THR A 35 -5.88 -16.47 -17.83
N THR A 36 -5.97 -17.32 -16.81
CA THR A 36 -7.13 -18.16 -16.49
C THR A 36 -8.03 -17.55 -15.43
N GLU A 37 -7.47 -16.71 -14.57
CA GLU A 37 -8.19 -16.04 -13.49
C GLU A 37 -7.57 -14.67 -13.21
N GLN A 38 -8.35 -13.77 -12.65
CA GLN A 38 -7.92 -12.46 -12.15
C GLN A 38 -8.13 -12.40 -10.65
N VAL A 39 -7.08 -12.06 -9.91
CA VAL A 39 -7.11 -11.96 -8.46
C VAL A 39 -6.87 -10.51 -8.05
N ALA A 40 -7.82 -9.92 -7.34
CA ALA A 40 -7.66 -8.56 -6.82
C ALA A 40 -6.54 -8.51 -5.78
N GLY A 41 -5.61 -7.57 -5.95
CA GLY A 41 -4.40 -7.43 -5.16
C GLY A 41 -3.88 -5.99 -5.14
N GLY A 42 -2.60 -5.84 -4.88
CA GLY A 42 -1.90 -4.59 -4.58
C GLY A 42 -1.57 -4.53 -3.09
N ALA A 43 -0.32 -4.20 -2.75
CA ALA A 43 0.11 -4.22 -1.35
C ALA A 43 -0.71 -3.29 -0.45
N PRO A 44 -0.98 -2.01 -0.81
CA PRO A 44 -1.84 -1.14 -0.03
C PRO A 44 -3.27 -1.68 0.08
N PHE A 45 -3.82 -2.19 -1.01
CA PHE A 45 -5.17 -2.75 -1.00
C PHE A 45 -5.28 -4.01 -0.12
N ASN A 46 -4.25 -4.86 -0.11
CA ASN A 46 -4.20 -6.00 0.79
C ASN A 46 -4.19 -5.57 2.26
N VAL A 47 -3.43 -4.53 2.62
CA VAL A 47 -3.45 -3.96 3.98
C VAL A 47 -4.84 -3.46 4.33
N ALA A 48 -5.51 -2.72 3.45
CA ALA A 48 -6.85 -2.20 3.68
C ALA A 48 -7.86 -3.32 3.94
N ARG A 49 -7.84 -4.39 3.13
CA ARG A 49 -8.71 -5.57 3.31
C ARG A 49 -8.46 -6.29 4.64
N HIS A 50 -7.19 -6.46 5.03
CA HIS A 50 -6.86 -7.08 6.31
C HIS A 50 -7.31 -6.24 7.49
N LEU A 51 -7.11 -4.92 7.46
CA LEU A 51 -7.60 -4.03 8.51
C LEU A 51 -9.14 -4.10 8.61
N ALA A 52 -9.84 -4.09 7.48
CA ALA A 52 -11.29 -4.26 7.45
C ALA A 52 -11.74 -5.61 8.03
N ALA A 53 -11.05 -6.70 7.70
CA ALA A 53 -11.33 -8.03 8.25
C ALA A 53 -11.15 -8.08 9.78
N PHE A 54 -10.25 -7.28 10.34
CA PHE A 54 -10.08 -7.10 11.78
C PHE A 54 -10.98 -6.00 12.38
N MET A 55 -11.92 -5.46 11.60
CA MET A 55 -12.82 -4.37 12.01
C MET A 55 -12.06 -3.11 12.49
N ALA A 56 -10.81 -2.93 12.04
CA ALA A 56 -10.05 -1.74 12.33
C ALA A 56 -10.46 -0.60 11.39
N PRO A 57 -10.66 0.64 11.91
CA PRO A 57 -11.00 1.78 11.08
C PRO A 57 -9.94 2.02 10.00
N GLN A 58 -10.37 2.06 8.75
CA GLN A 58 -9.48 2.26 7.61
C GLN A 58 -10.18 3.08 6.50
N LEU A 59 -9.36 3.78 5.70
CA LEU A 59 -9.78 4.50 4.50
C LEU A 59 -8.77 4.20 3.39
N MET A 60 -9.21 3.49 2.34
CA MET A 60 -8.38 3.22 1.17
C MET A 60 -8.52 4.34 0.15
N LEU A 61 -7.43 5.02 -0.16
CA LEU A 61 -7.31 6.01 -1.22
C LEU A 61 -6.69 5.36 -2.45
N THR A 62 -7.50 5.12 -3.45
CA THR A 62 -7.07 4.50 -4.70
C THR A 62 -7.96 4.94 -5.86
N ARG A 63 -7.54 4.60 -7.09
CA ARG A 63 -8.32 4.87 -8.29
C ARG A 63 -8.31 3.64 -9.19
N ILE A 64 -9.47 3.29 -9.72
CA ILE A 64 -9.72 2.14 -10.60
C ILE A 64 -10.45 2.60 -11.85
N GLY A 65 -10.30 1.86 -12.95
CA GLY A 65 -11.04 2.07 -14.18
C GLY A 65 -12.48 1.54 -14.10
N GLN A 66 -13.29 1.95 -15.08
CA GLN A 66 -14.66 1.46 -15.25
C GLN A 66 -14.67 0.18 -16.11
N ASP A 67 -13.87 -0.79 -15.74
CA ASP A 67 -13.66 -2.04 -16.48
C ASP A 67 -13.95 -3.28 -15.61
N LYS A 68 -13.75 -4.47 -16.19
CA LYS A 68 -13.97 -5.75 -15.50
C LYS A 68 -13.05 -5.92 -14.29
N ALA A 69 -11.80 -5.47 -14.39
CA ALA A 69 -10.84 -5.52 -13.29
C ALA A 69 -11.26 -4.59 -12.15
N GLY A 70 -11.78 -3.40 -12.48
CA GLY A 70 -12.34 -2.47 -11.50
C GLY A 70 -13.57 -3.04 -10.78
N GLN A 71 -14.42 -3.78 -11.50
CA GLN A 71 -15.54 -4.49 -10.88
C GLN A 71 -15.04 -5.56 -9.88
N ALA A 72 -13.97 -6.29 -10.22
CA ALA A 72 -13.37 -7.27 -9.30
C ALA A 72 -12.81 -6.60 -8.04
N VAL A 73 -12.16 -5.45 -8.16
CA VAL A 73 -11.70 -4.68 -7.00
C VAL A 73 -12.89 -4.19 -6.16
N ARG A 74 -13.94 -3.64 -6.77
CA ARG A 74 -15.15 -3.19 -6.05
C ARG A 74 -15.86 -4.33 -5.33
N ALA A 75 -15.91 -5.52 -5.92
CA ALA A 75 -16.46 -6.70 -5.25
C ALA A 75 -15.73 -7.04 -3.94
N GLU A 76 -14.42 -6.80 -3.87
CA GLU A 76 -13.66 -6.95 -2.63
C GLU A 76 -13.97 -5.85 -1.61
N PHE A 77 -14.21 -4.59 -2.04
CA PHE A 77 -14.71 -3.55 -1.14
C PHE A 77 -16.03 -3.97 -0.50
N GLU A 78 -16.96 -4.49 -1.27
CA GLU A 78 -18.23 -4.99 -0.76
C GLU A 78 -18.03 -6.20 0.17
N ARG A 79 -17.24 -7.18 -0.24
CA ARG A 79 -16.95 -8.41 0.52
C ARG A 79 -16.38 -8.12 1.91
N PHE A 80 -15.52 -7.12 2.03
CA PHE A 80 -14.88 -6.73 3.30
C PHE A 80 -15.60 -5.56 4.00
N ALA A 81 -16.78 -5.15 3.51
CA ALA A 81 -17.54 -4.02 4.01
C ALA A 81 -16.69 -2.73 4.14
N MET A 82 -15.81 -2.49 3.18
CA MET A 82 -14.94 -1.31 3.13
C MET A 82 -15.71 -0.11 2.58
N SER A 83 -15.42 1.08 3.11
CA SER A 83 -15.97 2.33 2.58
C SER A 83 -15.36 2.66 1.21
N GLU A 84 -16.22 2.99 0.25
CA GLU A 84 -15.80 3.51 -1.07
C GLU A 84 -15.50 5.03 -1.05
N ALA A 85 -15.52 5.69 0.11
CA ALA A 85 -15.31 7.14 0.20
C ALA A 85 -13.96 7.62 -0.37
N GLY A 86 -12.94 6.77 -0.39
CA GLY A 86 -11.63 7.05 -0.99
C GLY A 86 -11.39 6.33 -2.32
N LEU A 87 -12.39 5.60 -2.83
CA LEU A 87 -12.31 4.91 -4.10
C LEU A 87 -12.73 5.85 -5.24
N GLN A 88 -11.81 6.14 -6.14
CA GLN A 88 -12.05 6.97 -7.32
C GLN A 88 -12.28 6.12 -8.56
N LEU A 89 -13.12 6.58 -9.47
CA LEU A 89 -13.39 5.95 -10.75
C LEU A 89 -12.77 6.76 -11.88
N ASP A 90 -11.97 6.09 -12.71
CA ASP A 90 -11.40 6.67 -13.92
C ASP A 90 -12.24 6.30 -15.14
N ALA A 91 -12.52 7.28 -16.02
CA ALA A 91 -13.26 7.07 -17.25
C ALA A 91 -12.34 6.77 -18.45
N LEU A 92 -11.04 7.01 -18.31
CA LEU A 92 -10.05 6.92 -19.39
C LEU A 92 -9.04 5.81 -19.16
N GLU A 93 -8.50 5.73 -17.94
CA GLU A 93 -7.44 4.79 -17.60
C GLU A 93 -8.01 3.49 -17.06
N GLU A 94 -7.39 2.39 -17.45
CA GLU A 94 -7.77 1.05 -16.98
C GLU A 94 -7.36 0.83 -15.51
N THR A 95 -8.09 -0.06 -14.84
CA THR A 95 -7.70 -0.57 -13.51
C THR A 95 -6.31 -1.19 -13.55
N GLY A 96 -5.54 -0.99 -12.50
CA GLY A 96 -4.21 -1.57 -12.35
C GLY A 96 -4.20 -3.07 -12.65
N ARG A 97 -3.23 -3.50 -13.48
CA ARG A 97 -3.10 -4.91 -13.86
C ARG A 97 -1.65 -5.34 -13.92
N VAL A 98 -1.38 -6.49 -13.34
CA VAL A 98 -0.10 -7.18 -13.41
C VAL A 98 -0.29 -8.44 -14.22
N LEU A 99 0.38 -8.56 -15.35
CA LEU A 99 0.38 -9.78 -16.15
C LEU A 99 1.30 -10.81 -15.48
N VAL A 100 0.77 -12.01 -15.22
CA VAL A 100 1.50 -13.11 -14.61
C VAL A 100 1.66 -14.21 -15.63
N GLU A 101 2.86 -14.35 -16.18
CA GLU A 101 3.21 -15.37 -17.17
C GLU A 101 4.02 -16.48 -16.53
N ARG A 102 3.78 -17.74 -16.93
CA ARG A 102 4.64 -18.85 -16.55
C ARG A 102 5.94 -18.80 -17.33
N GLY A 103 7.05 -18.70 -16.60
CA GLY A 103 8.38 -18.79 -17.19
C GLY A 103 8.69 -20.19 -17.72
N ALA A 104 9.46 -20.28 -18.83
CA ALA A 104 9.83 -21.53 -19.49
C ALA A 104 10.63 -22.53 -18.61
N ARG A 105 11.20 -22.07 -17.48
CA ARG A 105 12.00 -22.89 -16.54
C ARG A 105 11.30 -23.11 -15.19
N GLY A 106 9.97 -22.88 -15.12
CA GLY A 106 9.24 -22.80 -13.84
C GLY A 106 9.49 -21.44 -13.18
N GLY A 107 8.48 -20.92 -12.47
CA GLY A 107 8.46 -19.58 -11.91
C GLY A 107 7.47 -18.70 -12.65
N HIS A 108 7.24 -17.50 -12.12
CA HIS A 108 6.32 -16.53 -12.68
C HIS A 108 7.08 -15.26 -13.04
N ARG A 109 6.74 -14.68 -14.20
CA ARG A 109 7.17 -13.35 -14.60
C ARG A 109 6.01 -12.39 -14.38
N PHE A 110 6.27 -11.33 -13.64
CA PHE A 110 5.29 -10.27 -13.36
C PHE A 110 5.60 -9.05 -14.21
N THR A 111 4.63 -8.59 -14.97
CA THR A 111 4.74 -7.37 -15.78
C THR A 111 3.68 -6.38 -15.32
N ILE A 112 4.11 -5.30 -14.67
CA ILE A 112 3.24 -4.21 -14.23
C ILE A 112 3.02 -3.28 -15.41
N LEU A 113 1.76 -3.10 -15.83
CA LEU A 113 1.43 -2.24 -16.97
C LEU A 113 1.60 -0.75 -16.61
N PRO A 114 2.03 0.11 -17.55
CA PRO A 114 2.10 1.55 -17.34
C PRO A 114 0.72 2.21 -17.44
N ASN A 115 0.61 3.46 -17.01
CA ASN A 115 -0.56 4.33 -17.17
C ASN A 115 -1.86 3.65 -16.72
N GLN A 116 -1.90 3.27 -15.45
CA GLN A 116 -3.07 2.65 -14.86
C GLN A 116 -3.81 3.66 -13.98
N ALA A 117 -5.08 3.45 -13.70
CA ALA A 117 -5.91 4.39 -12.96
C ALA A 117 -5.27 4.86 -11.63
N TYR A 118 -4.61 3.98 -10.87
CA TYR A 118 -3.93 4.35 -9.63
C TYR A 118 -2.71 5.29 -9.81
N ASP A 119 -2.23 5.47 -11.04
CA ASP A 119 -1.20 6.46 -11.37
C ASP A 119 -1.75 7.90 -11.36
N PHE A 120 -3.09 8.04 -11.34
CA PHE A 120 -3.83 9.30 -11.48
C PHE A 120 -4.79 9.58 -10.32
N ILE A 121 -4.42 9.20 -9.09
CA ILE A 121 -5.25 9.48 -7.89
C ILE A 121 -5.43 10.98 -7.74
N ASP A 122 -6.68 11.44 -7.84
CA ASP A 122 -7.03 12.85 -7.76
C ASP A 122 -6.87 13.39 -6.35
N ARG A 123 -6.26 14.58 -6.26
CA ARG A 123 -5.91 15.21 -5.00
C ARG A 123 -7.13 15.75 -4.25
N GLU A 124 -8.04 16.38 -4.94
CA GLU A 124 -9.19 17.03 -4.32
C GLU A 124 -10.10 15.98 -3.69
N ALA A 125 -10.49 14.97 -4.47
CA ALA A 125 -11.30 13.86 -4.00
C ALA A 125 -10.62 13.09 -2.84
N ALA A 126 -9.30 12.87 -2.92
CA ALA A 126 -8.54 12.21 -1.84
C ALA A 126 -8.53 13.06 -0.56
N SER A 127 -8.33 14.38 -0.68
CA SER A 127 -8.34 15.30 0.47
C SER A 127 -9.71 15.37 1.14
N GLU A 128 -10.79 15.41 0.35
CA GLU A 128 -12.16 15.37 0.86
C GLU A 128 -12.45 14.05 1.61
N ALA A 129 -11.97 12.92 1.10
CA ALA A 129 -12.13 11.64 1.78
C ALA A 129 -11.37 11.60 3.12
N VAL A 130 -10.13 12.10 3.15
CA VAL A 130 -9.33 12.19 4.39
C VAL A 130 -9.97 13.09 5.42
N ALA A 131 -10.59 14.21 4.99
CA ALA A 131 -11.24 15.16 5.89
C ALA A 131 -12.45 14.57 6.65
N ARG A 132 -12.96 13.40 6.23
CA ARG A 132 -14.10 12.70 6.85
C ARG A 132 -13.69 11.71 7.93
N VAL A 133 -12.40 11.50 8.12
CA VAL A 133 -11.86 10.56 9.11
C VAL A 133 -10.85 11.26 10.01
N GLU A 134 -10.54 10.67 11.15
CA GLU A 134 -9.45 11.10 12.02
C GLU A 134 -8.22 10.21 11.76
N PRO A 135 -7.21 10.70 11.01
CA PRO A 135 -6.08 9.86 10.63
C PRO A 135 -5.12 9.65 11.79
N GLY A 136 -4.90 8.40 12.21
CA GLY A 136 -3.86 8.03 13.18
C GLY A 136 -2.58 7.53 12.52
N ILE A 137 -2.74 6.77 11.44
CA ILE A 137 -1.64 6.26 10.61
C ILE A 137 -1.92 6.62 9.16
N PHE A 138 -0.89 7.02 8.43
CA PHE A 138 -0.91 7.18 6.99
C PHE A 138 0.05 6.18 6.35
N TYR A 139 -0.52 5.10 5.80
CA TYR A 139 0.22 4.04 5.13
C TYR A 139 0.38 4.34 3.64
N PHE A 140 1.57 4.18 3.10
CA PHE A 140 1.86 4.33 1.68
C PHE A 140 3.02 3.44 1.23
N GLY A 141 3.03 3.11 -0.06
CA GLY A 141 4.10 2.37 -0.71
C GLY A 141 4.78 3.21 -1.80
N THR A 142 5.60 2.55 -2.63
CA THR A 142 6.34 3.24 -3.69
C THR A 142 5.70 3.12 -5.06
N LEU A 143 4.94 2.04 -5.36
CA LEU A 143 4.45 1.78 -6.72
C LEU A 143 3.55 2.89 -7.27
N ALA A 144 2.59 3.38 -6.49
CA ALA A 144 1.71 4.49 -6.91
C ALA A 144 2.45 5.85 -7.04
N GLN A 145 3.73 5.93 -6.64
CA GLN A 145 4.55 7.12 -6.78
C GLN A 145 5.32 7.16 -8.11
N ARG A 146 5.27 6.10 -8.90
CA ARG A 146 5.98 6.02 -10.20
C ARG A 146 5.52 7.12 -11.16
N HIS A 147 4.23 7.44 -11.16
CA HIS A 147 3.68 8.55 -11.93
C HIS A 147 3.62 9.83 -11.09
N GLU A 148 3.95 10.98 -11.71
CA GLU A 148 4.03 12.26 -11.03
C GLU A 148 2.71 12.70 -10.40
N HIS A 149 1.59 12.42 -11.06
CA HIS A 149 0.26 12.83 -10.60
C HIS A 149 -0.06 12.27 -9.21
N SER A 150 -0.07 10.94 -9.05
CA SER A 150 -0.33 10.30 -7.75
C SER A 150 0.75 10.61 -6.72
N ARG A 151 2.02 10.74 -7.16
CA ARG A 151 3.11 11.15 -6.27
C ARG A 151 2.89 12.55 -5.71
N ALA A 152 2.46 13.51 -6.53
CA ALA A 152 2.15 14.88 -6.08
C ALA A 152 0.96 14.90 -5.12
N THR A 153 -0.07 14.11 -5.39
CA THR A 153 -1.22 13.91 -4.50
C THR A 153 -0.77 13.36 -3.14
N LEU A 154 0.00 12.27 -3.13
CA LEU A 154 0.55 11.70 -1.89
C LEU A 154 1.33 12.73 -1.07
N MET A 155 2.26 13.44 -1.69
CA MET A 155 3.08 14.44 -1.00
C MET A 155 2.23 15.59 -0.42
N ALA A 156 1.15 15.97 -1.09
CA ALA A 156 0.23 16.98 -0.58
C ALA A 156 -0.54 16.47 0.65
N LEU A 157 -1.04 15.24 0.61
CA LEU A 157 -1.75 14.61 1.72
C LEU A 157 -0.85 14.40 2.94
N LEU A 158 0.39 13.94 2.75
CA LEU A 158 1.36 13.77 3.84
C LEU A 158 1.66 15.09 4.56
N ARG A 159 1.72 16.22 3.82
CA ARG A 159 1.92 17.55 4.42
C ARG A 159 0.72 18.06 5.20
N SER A 160 -0.48 17.73 4.77
CA SER A 160 -1.74 18.22 5.38
C SER A 160 -2.29 17.31 6.48
N THR A 161 -1.74 16.09 6.63
CA THR A 161 -2.29 15.08 7.55
C THR A 161 -1.32 14.83 8.70
N PRO A 162 -1.69 15.16 9.96
CA PRO A 162 -0.84 14.95 11.13
C PRO A 162 -0.95 13.51 11.65
N ALA A 163 -0.66 12.53 10.82
CA ALA A 163 -0.69 11.11 11.14
C ALA A 163 0.73 10.52 11.19
N LEU A 164 0.91 9.41 11.89
CA LEU A 164 2.15 8.63 11.83
C LEU A 164 2.30 8.06 10.42
N ARG A 165 3.36 8.43 9.73
CA ARG A 165 3.64 8.04 8.35
C ARG A 165 4.32 6.68 8.33
N TYR A 166 3.65 5.67 7.79
CA TYR A 166 4.13 4.31 7.66
C TYR A 166 4.42 4.00 6.19
N LEU A 167 5.69 3.86 5.86
CA LEU A 167 6.14 3.44 4.54
C LEU A 167 6.31 1.92 4.49
N ASP A 168 5.61 1.24 3.60
CA ASP A 168 5.97 -0.10 3.12
C ASP A 168 6.73 0.08 1.80
N LEU A 169 8.04 -0.11 1.82
CA LEU A 169 8.90 0.22 0.69
C LEU A 169 8.47 -0.54 -0.57
N ASN A 170 8.30 -1.84 -0.46
CA ASN A 170 7.71 -2.74 -1.46
C ASN A 170 8.18 -2.42 -2.89
N LEU A 171 9.50 -2.39 -3.07
CA LEU A 171 10.13 -2.06 -4.35
C LEU A 171 9.69 -3.01 -5.46
N ARG A 172 9.47 -2.43 -6.63
CA ARG A 172 9.22 -3.17 -7.86
C ARG A 172 10.25 -2.73 -8.89
N ASP A 173 10.99 -3.68 -9.45
CA ASP A 173 12.07 -3.43 -10.38
C ASP A 173 11.64 -2.51 -11.53
N GLY A 174 12.41 -1.46 -11.76
CA GLY A 174 12.18 -0.51 -12.83
C GLY A 174 10.96 0.41 -12.68
N GLN A 175 10.21 0.35 -11.56
CA GLN A 175 9.01 1.17 -11.38
C GLN A 175 9.28 2.52 -10.70
N VAL A 176 10.27 2.59 -9.82
CA VAL A 176 10.64 3.84 -9.14
C VAL A 176 12.16 3.98 -9.10
N ASP A 177 12.63 5.22 -9.10
CA ASP A 177 14.05 5.54 -8.97
C ASP A 177 14.47 5.79 -7.52
N GLU A 178 15.78 5.88 -7.28
CA GLU A 178 16.36 6.13 -5.97
C GLU A 178 15.87 7.46 -5.35
N ARG A 179 15.55 8.47 -6.15
CA ARG A 179 15.09 9.78 -5.64
C ARG A 179 13.70 9.65 -5.00
N ILE A 180 12.82 8.85 -5.60
CA ILE A 180 11.49 8.58 -5.06
C ILE A 180 11.62 7.80 -3.75
N VAL A 181 12.50 6.81 -3.70
CA VAL A 181 12.78 6.02 -2.49
C VAL A 181 13.36 6.91 -1.38
N THR A 182 14.39 7.69 -1.70
CA THR A 182 15.00 8.62 -0.73
C THR A 182 13.96 9.57 -0.12
N ARG A 183 13.13 10.17 -0.97
CA ARG A 183 12.08 11.07 -0.51
C ARG A 183 11.05 10.35 0.35
N SER A 184 10.64 9.15 -0.02
CA SER A 184 9.70 8.35 0.76
C SER A 184 10.25 8.01 2.15
N LEU A 185 11.53 7.66 2.25
CA LEU A 185 12.21 7.41 3.53
C LEU A 185 12.30 8.69 4.38
N GLN A 186 12.56 9.85 3.78
CA GLN A 186 12.59 11.14 4.49
C GLN A 186 11.22 11.54 5.05
N GLU A 187 10.13 11.16 4.38
CA GLU A 187 8.76 11.42 4.84
C GLU A 187 8.30 10.43 5.91
N ALA A 188 8.90 9.25 6.00
CA ALA A 188 8.44 8.17 6.86
C ALA A 188 8.80 8.39 8.34
N GLY A 189 7.85 8.13 9.23
CA GLY A 189 8.12 7.94 10.66
C GLY A 189 8.49 6.49 10.99
N ILE A 190 7.92 5.55 10.22
CA ILE A 190 8.25 4.12 10.25
C ILE A 190 8.44 3.65 8.82
N ALA A 191 9.49 2.88 8.55
CA ALA A 191 9.71 2.23 7.28
C ALA A 191 9.80 0.71 7.48
N LYS A 192 8.97 -0.03 6.75
CA LYS A 192 9.02 -1.49 6.65
C LYS A 192 9.72 -1.85 5.35
N VAL A 193 10.73 -2.68 5.45
CA VAL A 193 11.52 -3.21 4.34
C VAL A 193 11.71 -4.72 4.50
N ASN A 194 11.85 -5.43 3.39
CA ASN A 194 12.31 -6.80 3.40
C ASN A 194 13.85 -6.86 3.31
N GLU A 195 14.42 -8.07 3.35
CA GLU A 195 15.86 -8.27 3.34
C GLU A 195 16.53 -7.76 2.03
N GLU A 196 15.93 -8.08 0.88
CA GLU A 196 16.44 -7.66 -0.43
C GLU A 196 16.40 -6.14 -0.59
N GLU A 197 15.32 -5.52 -0.13
CA GLU A 197 15.18 -4.05 -0.11
C GLU A 197 16.21 -3.41 0.81
N LEU A 198 16.44 -3.99 1.98
CA LEU A 198 17.45 -3.50 2.91
C LEU A 198 18.85 -3.56 2.28
N GLN A 199 19.18 -4.66 1.61
CA GLN A 199 20.44 -4.81 0.86
C GLN A 199 20.57 -3.76 -0.26
N ALA A 200 19.49 -3.51 -1.01
CA ALA A 200 19.47 -2.47 -2.03
C ALA A 200 19.73 -1.07 -1.44
N LEU A 201 19.10 -0.74 -0.32
CA LEU A 201 19.33 0.53 0.38
C LEU A 201 20.76 0.67 0.87
N PHE A 202 21.36 -0.39 1.41
CA PHE A 202 22.77 -0.38 1.79
C PHE A 202 23.69 -0.13 0.59
N GLY A 203 23.40 -0.78 -0.55
CA GLY A 203 24.13 -0.55 -1.79
C GLY A 203 24.05 0.90 -2.28
N TRP A 204 22.87 1.52 -2.20
CA TRP A 204 22.68 2.89 -2.67
C TRP A 204 23.29 3.96 -1.75
N TYR A 205 23.11 3.82 -0.43
CA TYR A 205 23.49 4.89 0.48
C TYR A 205 24.84 4.71 1.14
N PHE A 206 25.33 3.49 1.31
CA PHE A 206 26.57 3.23 2.01
C PHE A 206 27.67 2.66 1.12
N GLN A 207 27.38 2.32 -0.13
CA GLN A 207 28.30 1.64 -1.07
C GLN A 207 28.91 0.35 -0.48
N ILE A 208 28.22 -0.24 0.50
CA ILE A 208 28.61 -1.50 1.14
C ILE A 208 27.91 -2.61 0.40
N LYS A 209 28.66 -3.56 -0.19
CA LYS A 209 28.07 -4.82 -0.63
C LYS A 209 27.86 -5.67 0.61
N PRO A 210 26.64 -6.12 0.91
CA PRO A 210 26.44 -7.12 1.95
C PRO A 210 27.15 -8.41 1.54
N ASP A 211 27.82 -9.04 2.52
CA ASP A 211 28.49 -10.34 2.37
C ASP A 211 27.47 -11.45 2.13
#